data_93906f1712425b5da5bd38eec92ada8a
#
_entry.id   93906f1712425b5da5bd38eec92ada8a
#
_cell.length_a   1.000
_cell.length_b   1.000
_cell.length_c   1.000
_cell.angle_alpha   90.00
_cell.angle_beta   90.00
_cell.angle_gamma   90.00
#
_symmetry.space_group_name_H-M   'P 1'
#
loop_
_entity.id
_entity.type
_entity.pdbx_description
1 polymer ?
#
loop_
_entity_poly.entity_id
_entity_poly.type
_entity_poly.pdbx_seq_one_letter_code
_entity_poly.pdbx_strand_id
1 'polypeptide(L)'
;EVSHMITDFTRKHTYKLLESLAENLAEMLLCSLSGLEKITLKIEKPWAPVGLPLKTVSVEITRKWHTAYIAFGSNMGDKKMYIDNGIRGLAETKGCRIEAISDYLITEPYGVTDQDEFLNGVLKMRTLLTPGELLVRLHQLEQAANRERIIHWGPRTLDLDILFYDQEIIDMPDLHIPHIDLHNRDFVLVPMNQIAPYLRHPVLNQTISQLLDSLLNKSENTAK
;
A
#
# COMPACT_ATOMS: atom_id res chain seq x y z
N GLU A 1 15.08 -0.97 -27.91
CA GLU A 1 14.79 -1.86 -26.76
C GLU A 1 13.31 -1.83 -26.42
N VAL A 2 12.71 -0.68 -26.03
CA VAL A 2 11.29 -0.56 -25.64
C VAL A 2 10.34 -1.00 -26.76
N SER A 3 10.60 -0.62 -28.02
CA SER A 3 9.77 -1.01 -29.17
C SER A 3 9.74 -2.54 -29.38
N HIS A 4 10.85 -3.23 -29.15
CA HIS A 4 10.88 -4.69 -29.20
C HIS A 4 10.06 -5.32 -28.07
N MET A 5 10.17 -4.80 -26.85
CA MET A 5 9.37 -5.27 -25.71
C MET A 5 7.87 -5.13 -25.99
N ILE A 6 7.43 -3.98 -26.51
CA ILE A 6 6.03 -3.73 -26.88
C ILE A 6 5.58 -4.72 -27.98
N THR A 7 6.39 -4.89 -29.04
CA THR A 7 6.07 -5.78 -30.15
C THR A 7 5.97 -7.23 -29.69
N ASP A 8 6.94 -7.68 -28.88
CA ASP A 8 6.96 -9.05 -28.35
C ASP A 8 5.79 -9.31 -27.41
N PHE A 9 5.46 -8.32 -26.55
CA PHE A 9 4.33 -8.41 -25.65
C PHE A 9 3.00 -8.54 -26.43
N THR A 10 2.77 -7.66 -27.41
CA THR A 10 1.54 -7.65 -28.20
C THR A 10 1.38 -8.87 -29.12
N ARG A 11 2.48 -9.50 -29.54
CA ARG A 11 2.46 -10.75 -30.29
C ARG A 11 2.12 -11.97 -29.44
N LYS A 12 2.56 -11.96 -28.17
CA LYS A 12 2.38 -13.10 -27.24
C LYS A 12 1.02 -13.09 -26.54
N HIS A 13 0.34 -11.94 -26.48
CA HIS A 13 -0.89 -11.78 -25.69
C HIS A 13 -2.01 -11.25 -26.56
N THR A 14 -3.19 -11.84 -26.38
CA THR A 14 -4.42 -11.38 -27.04
C THR A 14 -5.42 -10.88 -25.99
N TYR A 15 -5.92 -9.68 -26.18
CA TYR A 15 -6.88 -9.04 -25.27
C TYR A 15 -8.18 -8.73 -26.02
N LYS A 16 -9.32 -8.89 -25.35
CA LYS A 16 -10.63 -8.55 -25.89
C LYS A 16 -10.89 -7.04 -25.92
N LEU A 17 -10.27 -6.31 -24.97
CA LEU A 17 -10.42 -4.87 -24.78
C LEU A 17 -9.08 -4.15 -24.92
N LEU A 18 -9.08 -2.96 -25.51
CA LEU A 18 -7.89 -2.11 -25.62
C LEU A 18 -7.42 -1.64 -24.25
N GLU A 19 -8.35 -1.42 -23.32
CA GLU A 19 -8.09 -1.07 -21.93
C GLU A 19 -7.24 -2.14 -21.24
N SER A 20 -7.63 -3.41 -21.39
CA SER A 20 -6.88 -4.52 -20.81
C SER A 20 -5.48 -4.64 -21.41
N LEU A 21 -5.33 -4.41 -22.72
CA LEU A 21 -4.01 -4.37 -23.35
C LEU A 21 -3.18 -3.22 -22.79
N ALA A 22 -3.76 -2.03 -22.66
CA ALA A 22 -3.07 -0.84 -22.17
C ALA A 22 -2.58 -1.03 -20.73
N GLU A 23 -3.43 -1.55 -19.83
CA GLU A 23 -3.08 -1.82 -18.43
C GLU A 23 -1.91 -2.81 -18.32
N ASN A 24 -2.03 -3.96 -18.95
CA ASN A 24 -1.01 -5.01 -18.85
C ASN A 24 0.31 -4.59 -19.51
N LEU A 25 0.26 -3.82 -20.59
CA LEU A 25 1.44 -3.28 -21.25
C LEU A 25 2.14 -2.22 -20.39
N ALA A 26 1.37 -1.30 -19.78
CA ALA A 26 1.90 -0.28 -18.90
C ALA A 26 2.56 -0.91 -17.65
N GLU A 27 1.91 -1.89 -17.03
CA GLU A 27 2.46 -2.63 -15.89
C GLU A 27 3.75 -3.37 -16.28
N MET A 28 3.76 -4.08 -17.41
CA MET A 28 4.95 -4.78 -17.89
C MET A 28 6.13 -3.82 -18.10
N LEU A 29 5.91 -2.67 -18.71
CA LEU A 29 6.96 -1.68 -18.95
C LEU A 29 7.47 -1.08 -17.63
N LEU A 30 6.59 -0.68 -16.71
CA LEU A 30 6.94 -0.13 -15.40
C LEU A 30 7.71 -1.14 -14.53
N CYS A 31 7.34 -2.41 -14.60
CA CYS A 31 8.04 -3.46 -13.85
C CYS A 31 9.39 -3.85 -14.46
N SER A 32 9.53 -3.78 -15.80
CA SER A 32 10.73 -4.27 -16.50
C SER A 32 11.80 -3.20 -16.71
N LEU A 33 11.43 -1.93 -16.80
CA LEU A 33 12.36 -0.84 -17.07
C LEU A 33 12.77 -0.15 -15.77
N SER A 34 14.03 -0.34 -15.40
CA SER A 34 14.59 0.34 -14.23
C SER A 34 14.56 1.86 -14.40
N GLY A 35 14.11 2.58 -13.38
CA GLY A 35 14.02 4.04 -13.39
C GLY A 35 12.79 4.61 -14.11
N LEU A 36 11.93 3.78 -14.68
CA LEU A 36 10.66 4.25 -15.23
C LEU A 36 9.65 4.45 -14.09
N GLU A 37 9.34 5.72 -13.79
CA GLU A 37 8.46 6.10 -12.68
C GLU A 37 7.00 6.27 -13.11
N LYS A 38 6.79 6.70 -14.36
CA LYS A 38 5.48 7.02 -14.90
C LYS A 38 5.44 6.76 -16.40
N ILE A 39 4.32 6.29 -16.90
CA ILE A 39 4.06 6.12 -18.32
C ILE A 39 2.68 6.65 -18.69
N THR A 40 2.58 7.36 -19.81
CA THR A 40 1.33 7.61 -20.52
C THR A 40 1.34 6.80 -21.80
N LEU A 41 0.38 5.92 -21.95
CA LEU A 41 0.28 4.97 -23.04
C LEU A 41 -1.02 5.21 -23.79
N LYS A 42 -0.91 5.48 -25.09
CA LYS A 42 -2.05 5.57 -26.01
C LYS A 42 -2.02 4.41 -26.99
N ILE A 43 -3.08 3.65 -27.06
CA ILE A 43 -3.27 2.57 -28.03
C ILE A 43 -4.37 2.97 -28.98
N GLU A 44 -4.08 2.93 -30.27
CA GLU A 44 -5.01 3.23 -31.34
C GLU A 44 -5.31 1.99 -32.16
N LYS A 45 -6.58 1.73 -32.45
CA LYS A 45 -7.04 0.65 -33.34
C LYS A 45 -7.73 1.27 -34.56
N PRO A 46 -6.99 1.47 -35.67
CA PRO A 46 -7.59 1.87 -36.94
C PRO A 46 -8.58 0.80 -37.38
N TRP A 47 -9.64 1.21 -38.06
CA TRP A 47 -10.62 0.30 -38.65
C TRP A 47 -11.33 -0.64 -37.68
N ALA A 48 -11.60 -0.15 -36.45
CA ALA A 48 -12.33 -0.93 -35.45
C ALA A 48 -13.74 -1.29 -35.99
N PRO A 49 -14.20 -2.53 -35.92
CA PRO A 49 -15.49 -2.98 -36.50
C PRO A 49 -16.65 -2.61 -35.55
N VAL A 50 -16.91 -1.31 -35.39
CA VAL A 50 -17.98 -0.79 -34.51
C VAL A 50 -19.29 -0.43 -35.25
N GLY A 51 -19.37 -0.74 -36.55
CA GLY A 51 -20.59 -0.48 -37.37
C GLY A 51 -20.88 1.00 -37.67
N LEU A 52 -19.97 1.91 -37.31
CA LEU A 52 -20.05 3.33 -37.53
C LEU A 52 -18.83 3.83 -38.35
N PRO A 53 -18.97 4.93 -39.13
CA PRO A 53 -17.86 5.50 -39.91
C PRO A 53 -16.89 6.22 -38.99
N LEU A 54 -16.07 5.46 -38.24
CA LEU A 54 -15.03 5.98 -37.35
C LEU A 54 -13.63 5.87 -38.00
N LYS A 55 -12.81 6.89 -37.77
CA LYS A 55 -11.41 6.89 -38.21
C LYS A 55 -10.55 5.94 -37.38
N THR A 56 -10.75 5.93 -36.08
CA THR A 56 -10.03 5.12 -35.14
C THR A 56 -10.77 5.04 -33.79
N VAL A 57 -10.52 4.00 -33.03
CA VAL A 57 -10.85 3.91 -31.59
C VAL A 57 -9.54 3.94 -30.83
N SER A 58 -9.46 4.69 -29.75
CA SER A 58 -8.25 4.78 -28.95
C SER A 58 -8.55 4.74 -27.46
N VAL A 59 -7.59 4.22 -26.69
CA VAL A 59 -7.53 4.27 -25.23
C VAL A 59 -6.23 4.93 -24.84
N GLU A 60 -6.29 5.89 -23.92
CA GLU A 60 -5.12 6.50 -23.31
C GLU A 60 -5.20 6.34 -21.80
N ILE A 61 -4.13 5.82 -21.21
CA ILE A 61 -4.00 5.65 -19.76
C ILE A 61 -2.68 6.23 -19.28
N THR A 62 -2.67 6.66 -18.03
CA THR A 62 -1.44 7.03 -17.32
C THR A 62 -1.30 6.13 -16.10
N ARG A 63 -0.11 5.52 -15.91
CA ARG A 63 0.23 4.72 -14.74
C ARG A 63 1.56 5.17 -14.18
N LYS A 64 1.70 5.09 -12.86
CA LYS A 64 2.93 5.45 -12.15
C LYS A 64 3.14 4.56 -10.94
N TRP A 65 4.35 4.51 -10.46
CA TRP A 65 4.64 3.99 -9.14
C TRP A 65 4.11 4.96 -8.07
N HIS A 66 3.38 4.42 -7.10
CA HIS A 66 2.92 5.11 -5.91
C HIS A 66 3.76 4.72 -4.71
N THR A 67 3.84 5.58 -3.71
CA THR A 67 4.47 5.28 -2.42
C THR A 67 3.39 5.04 -1.38
N ALA A 68 3.42 3.89 -0.72
CA ALA A 68 2.52 3.58 0.39
C ALA A 68 3.32 3.27 1.66
N TYR A 69 2.74 3.59 2.81
CA TYR A 69 3.24 3.22 4.13
C TYR A 69 2.20 2.32 4.79
N ILE A 70 2.64 1.15 5.24
CA ILE A 70 1.77 0.12 5.80
C ILE A 70 2.22 -0.16 7.22
N ALA A 71 1.32 0.00 8.20
CA ALA A 71 1.52 -0.53 9.54
C ALA A 71 1.32 -2.04 9.50
N PHE A 72 2.10 -2.76 10.26
CA PHE A 72 1.92 -4.18 10.49
C PHE A 72 1.95 -4.47 11.98
N GLY A 73 1.15 -5.46 12.42
CA GLY A 73 1.09 -5.88 13.82
C GLY A 73 0.65 -7.33 13.97
N SER A 74 1.06 -7.94 15.09
CA SER A 74 0.65 -9.27 15.50
C SER A 74 0.76 -9.42 17.02
N ASN A 75 -0.20 -10.13 17.64
CA ASN A 75 -0.10 -10.49 19.07
C ASN A 75 -0.51 -11.94 19.36
N MET A 76 -0.57 -12.80 18.34
CA MET A 76 -0.91 -14.21 18.50
C MET A 76 0.16 -15.12 17.92
N GLY A 77 0.43 -16.22 18.60
CA GLY A 77 1.31 -17.29 18.12
C GLY A 77 2.73 -16.81 17.80
N ASP A 78 3.32 -17.28 16.72
CA ASP A 78 4.60 -16.78 16.22
C ASP A 78 4.43 -15.47 15.49
N LYS A 79 4.35 -14.37 16.25
CA LYS A 79 4.11 -12.99 15.79
C LYS A 79 5.05 -12.61 14.66
N LYS A 80 6.35 -12.89 14.83
CA LYS A 80 7.37 -12.55 13.84
C LYS A 80 7.18 -13.32 12.54
N MET A 81 6.90 -14.59 12.62
CA MET A 81 6.65 -15.43 11.44
C MET A 81 5.44 -14.93 10.63
N TYR A 82 4.35 -14.55 11.29
CA TYR A 82 3.17 -14.04 10.61
C TYR A 82 3.46 -12.70 9.90
N ILE A 83 4.16 -11.79 10.58
CA ILE A 83 4.56 -10.50 9.99
C ILE A 83 5.51 -10.72 8.81
N ASP A 84 6.56 -11.52 8.98
CA ASP A 84 7.54 -11.79 7.91
C ASP A 84 6.87 -12.42 6.68
N ASN A 85 5.90 -13.32 6.87
CA ASN A 85 5.12 -13.92 5.79
C ASN A 85 4.23 -12.88 5.10
N GLY A 86 3.59 -11.98 5.85
CA GLY A 86 2.80 -10.87 5.30
C GLY A 86 3.65 -9.93 4.44
N ILE A 87 4.82 -9.51 4.95
CA ILE A 87 5.77 -8.66 4.22
C ILE A 87 6.26 -9.36 2.96
N ARG A 88 6.60 -10.65 3.04
CA ARG A 88 7.00 -11.46 1.88
C ARG A 88 5.88 -11.52 0.85
N GLY A 89 4.64 -11.78 1.28
CA GLY A 89 3.49 -11.81 0.39
C GLY A 89 3.23 -10.49 -0.34
N LEU A 90 3.53 -9.35 0.30
CA LEU A 90 3.53 -8.04 -0.36
C LEU A 90 4.68 -7.91 -1.37
N ALA A 91 5.89 -8.31 -0.99
CA ALA A 91 7.06 -8.25 -1.88
C ALA A 91 6.92 -9.14 -3.13
N GLU A 92 6.23 -10.27 -3.01
CA GLU A 92 5.94 -11.20 -4.12
C GLU A 92 4.73 -10.75 -4.96
N THR A 93 3.97 -9.75 -4.50
CA THR A 93 2.85 -9.21 -5.26
C THR A 93 3.38 -8.42 -6.46
N LYS A 94 2.92 -8.78 -7.66
CA LYS A 94 3.30 -8.10 -8.90
C LYS A 94 2.96 -6.61 -8.80
N GLY A 95 3.88 -5.75 -9.23
CA GLY A 95 3.71 -4.30 -9.11
C GLY A 95 3.90 -3.77 -7.68
N CYS A 96 4.50 -4.54 -6.77
CA CYS A 96 4.86 -4.11 -5.43
C CYS A 96 6.36 -4.27 -5.19
N ARG A 97 6.98 -3.35 -4.43
CA ARG A 97 8.39 -3.37 -4.03
C ARG A 97 8.51 -2.79 -2.64
N ILE A 98 9.09 -3.53 -1.70
CA ILE A 98 9.41 -3.01 -0.37
C ILE A 98 10.69 -2.17 -0.46
N GLU A 99 10.66 -0.95 0.07
CA GLU A 99 11.81 -0.01 0.07
C GLU A 99 12.48 0.08 1.44
N ALA A 100 11.69 0.07 2.52
CA ALA A 100 12.21 0.13 3.87
C ALA A 100 11.26 -0.57 4.85
N ILE A 101 11.81 -1.09 5.93
CA ILE A 101 11.06 -1.68 7.04
C ILE A 101 11.68 -1.10 8.31
N SER A 102 10.85 -0.64 9.25
CA SER A 102 11.29 -0.21 10.58
C SER A 102 11.78 -1.39 11.42
N ASP A 103 12.43 -1.09 12.53
CA ASP A 103 12.60 -2.07 13.60
C ASP A 103 11.25 -2.52 14.14
N TYR A 104 11.20 -3.73 14.68
CA TYR A 104 10.03 -4.22 15.39
C TYR A 104 9.93 -3.56 16.76
N LEU A 105 8.72 -3.12 17.12
CA LEU A 105 8.42 -2.52 18.41
C LEU A 105 7.44 -3.42 19.17
N ILE A 106 7.82 -3.83 20.38
CA ILE A 106 6.94 -4.54 21.32
C ILE A 106 6.15 -3.49 22.08
N THR A 107 4.83 -3.62 22.14
CA THR A 107 3.94 -2.69 22.82
C THR A 107 2.84 -3.41 23.57
N GLU A 108 2.40 -2.79 24.66
CA GLU A 108 1.18 -3.20 25.36
C GLU A 108 -0.05 -3.07 24.44
N PRO A 109 -1.10 -3.86 24.66
CA PRO A 109 -2.33 -3.77 23.91
C PRO A 109 -2.99 -2.38 24.01
N TYR A 110 -3.39 -1.83 22.87
CA TYR A 110 -4.16 -0.58 22.79
C TYR A 110 -5.66 -0.88 22.85
N GLY A 111 -6.37 -0.31 23.83
CA GLY A 111 -7.81 -0.45 24.00
C GLY A 111 -8.21 -1.64 24.90
N VAL A 112 -8.30 -2.85 24.38
CA VAL A 112 -8.57 -4.07 25.18
C VAL A 112 -7.24 -4.59 25.74
N THR A 113 -7.07 -4.55 27.06
CA THR A 113 -5.78 -4.85 27.72
C THR A 113 -5.61 -6.31 28.13
N ASP A 114 -6.66 -7.14 28.11
CA ASP A 114 -6.61 -8.56 28.43
C ASP A 114 -6.20 -9.39 27.21
N GLN A 115 -4.99 -9.16 26.72
CA GLN A 115 -4.39 -9.88 25.59
C GLN A 115 -2.86 -9.73 25.60
N ASP A 116 -2.18 -10.56 24.82
CA ASP A 116 -0.73 -10.53 24.72
C ASP A 116 -0.20 -9.24 24.10
N GLU A 117 1.04 -8.86 24.43
CA GLU A 117 1.77 -7.76 23.80
C GLU A 117 1.79 -7.88 22.28
N PHE A 118 1.74 -6.76 21.61
CA PHE A 118 1.85 -6.67 20.15
C PHE A 118 3.31 -6.55 19.71
N LEU A 119 3.62 -7.16 18.58
CA LEU A 119 4.80 -6.86 17.78
C LEU A 119 4.36 -5.99 16.62
N ASN A 120 4.78 -4.72 16.60
CA ASN A 120 4.35 -3.71 15.62
C ASN A 120 5.53 -3.19 14.79
N GLY A 121 5.23 -2.58 13.67
CA GLY A 121 6.17 -1.84 12.86
C GLY A 121 5.51 -1.20 11.65
N VAL A 122 6.32 -0.54 10.82
CA VAL A 122 5.88 0.12 9.60
C VAL A 122 6.82 -0.23 8.47
N LEU A 123 6.27 -0.46 7.29
CA LEU A 123 7.04 -0.59 6.06
C LEU A 123 6.69 0.53 5.07
N LYS A 124 7.68 0.88 4.25
CA LYS A 124 7.53 1.73 3.07
C LYS A 124 7.61 0.87 1.83
N MET A 125 6.70 1.05 0.91
CA MET A 125 6.68 0.32 -0.35
C MET A 125 6.35 1.20 -1.55
N ARG A 126 6.76 0.74 -2.73
CA ARG A 126 6.28 1.25 -4.01
C ARG A 126 5.26 0.26 -4.57
N THR A 127 4.20 0.78 -5.15
CA THR A 127 3.14 -0.05 -5.72
C THR A 127 2.52 0.56 -6.97
N LEU A 128 2.08 -0.31 -7.89
CA LEU A 128 1.24 0.05 -9.03
C LEU A 128 -0.25 -0.15 -8.74
N LEU A 129 -0.57 -0.82 -7.62
CA LEU A 129 -1.94 -1.04 -7.18
C LEU A 129 -2.58 0.27 -6.76
N THR A 130 -3.84 0.49 -7.10
CA THR A 130 -4.65 1.55 -6.54
C THR A 130 -4.87 1.34 -5.03
N PRO A 131 -5.28 2.38 -4.27
CA PRO A 131 -5.56 2.21 -2.83
C PRO A 131 -6.55 1.08 -2.51
N GLY A 132 -7.60 0.94 -3.32
CA GLY A 132 -8.59 -0.14 -3.16
C GLY A 132 -8.03 -1.52 -3.45
N GLU A 133 -7.23 -1.67 -4.52
CA GLU A 133 -6.57 -2.95 -4.84
C GLU A 133 -5.55 -3.32 -3.78
N LEU A 134 -4.81 -2.34 -3.26
CA LEU A 134 -3.87 -2.55 -2.16
C LEU A 134 -4.59 -3.03 -0.90
N LEU A 135 -5.70 -2.39 -0.51
CA LEU A 135 -6.53 -2.82 0.62
C LEU A 135 -7.02 -4.27 0.45
N VAL A 136 -7.53 -4.62 -0.72
CA VAL A 136 -7.95 -6.01 -1.03
C VAL A 136 -6.78 -6.97 -0.86
N ARG A 137 -5.59 -6.59 -1.33
CA ARG A 137 -4.39 -7.42 -1.19
C ARG A 137 -3.96 -7.61 0.27
N LEU A 138 -3.99 -6.55 1.08
CA LEU A 138 -3.71 -6.63 2.51
C LEU A 138 -4.67 -7.59 3.21
N HIS A 139 -5.98 -7.48 2.98
CA HIS A 139 -6.99 -8.38 3.54
C HIS A 139 -6.77 -9.84 3.12
N GLN A 140 -6.34 -10.12 1.89
CA GLN A 140 -6.01 -11.49 1.45
C GLN A 140 -4.83 -12.07 2.26
N LEU A 141 -3.81 -11.26 2.55
CA LEU A 141 -2.66 -11.69 3.34
C LEU A 141 -3.03 -11.94 4.80
N GLU A 142 -3.89 -11.09 5.38
CA GLU A 142 -4.43 -11.29 6.72
C GLU A 142 -5.25 -12.59 6.81
N GLN A 143 -6.12 -12.83 5.83
CA GLN A 143 -6.91 -14.07 5.76
C GLN A 143 -6.01 -15.31 5.62
N ALA A 144 -4.95 -15.25 4.82
CA ALA A 144 -3.98 -16.33 4.67
C ALA A 144 -3.20 -16.61 5.97
N ALA A 145 -3.09 -15.61 6.87
CA ALA A 145 -2.55 -15.75 8.20
C ALA A 145 -3.57 -16.25 9.24
N ASN A 146 -4.73 -16.81 8.80
CA ASN A 146 -5.83 -17.27 9.65
C ASN A 146 -6.39 -16.17 10.59
N ARG A 147 -6.45 -14.93 10.12
CA ARG A 147 -7.10 -13.86 10.89
C ARG A 147 -8.60 -14.08 10.92
N GLU A 148 -9.14 -14.39 12.10
CA GLU A 148 -10.57 -14.38 12.38
C GLU A 148 -10.93 -13.07 13.10
N ARG A 149 -11.80 -12.25 12.51
CA ARG A 149 -12.32 -11.02 13.13
C ARG A 149 -13.49 -11.39 14.05
N ILE A 150 -13.21 -11.84 15.29
CA ILE A 150 -14.22 -12.20 16.28
C ILE A 150 -14.62 -11.00 17.13
N ILE A 151 -13.68 -10.12 17.49
CA ILE A 151 -13.89 -8.95 18.36
C ILE A 151 -13.19 -7.73 17.77
N HIS A 152 -13.84 -6.55 17.85
CA HIS A 152 -13.21 -5.29 17.49
C HIS A 152 -12.03 -5.00 18.47
N TRP A 153 -10.82 -4.75 17.95
CA TRP A 153 -9.55 -4.66 18.70
C TRP A 153 -9.14 -5.94 19.45
N GLY A 154 -9.66 -7.09 19.07
CA GLY A 154 -9.26 -8.38 19.61
C GLY A 154 -7.90 -8.87 19.13
N PRO A 155 -7.44 -10.01 19.68
CA PRO A 155 -6.19 -10.65 19.27
C PRO A 155 -6.17 -10.97 17.77
N ARG A 156 -5.00 -10.83 17.13
CA ARG A 156 -4.85 -11.06 15.69
C ARG A 156 -3.49 -11.64 15.34
N THR A 157 -3.51 -12.60 14.41
CA THR A 157 -2.29 -13.22 13.87
C THR A 157 -1.51 -12.25 12.98
N LEU A 158 -2.21 -11.45 12.17
CA LEU A 158 -1.64 -10.42 11.32
C LEU A 158 -2.64 -9.27 11.13
N ASP A 159 -2.16 -8.05 11.25
CA ASP A 159 -2.89 -6.81 11.00
C ASP A 159 -2.07 -5.95 10.03
N LEU A 160 -2.69 -5.46 8.94
CA LEU A 160 -2.04 -4.66 7.92
C LEU A 160 -2.91 -3.45 7.58
N ASP A 161 -2.48 -2.25 7.97
CA ASP A 161 -3.22 -0.99 7.75
C ASP A 161 -2.48 -0.04 6.81
N ILE A 162 -3.17 0.55 5.84
CA ILE A 162 -2.62 1.60 4.98
C ILE A 162 -2.57 2.91 5.78
N LEU A 163 -1.35 3.39 6.10
CA LEU A 163 -1.15 4.65 6.81
C LEU A 163 -1.19 5.86 5.87
N PHE A 164 -0.45 5.78 4.76
CA PHE A 164 -0.37 6.79 3.73
C PHE A 164 -0.29 6.15 2.35
N TYR A 165 -0.77 6.88 1.36
CA TYR A 165 -0.64 6.54 -0.05
C TYR A 165 -0.38 7.82 -0.84
N ASP A 166 0.85 8.03 -1.33
CA ASP A 166 1.33 9.32 -1.84
C ASP A 166 0.98 10.48 -0.85
N GLN A 167 0.30 11.50 -1.35
CA GLN A 167 -0.30 12.60 -0.58
C GLN A 167 -1.84 12.60 -0.69
N GLU A 168 -2.41 11.43 -0.99
CA GLU A 168 -3.85 11.28 -1.20
C GLU A 168 -4.62 11.44 0.11
N ILE A 169 -5.81 12.01 0.02
CA ILE A 169 -6.79 12.08 1.10
C ILE A 169 -8.02 11.32 0.62
N ILE A 170 -8.29 10.19 1.25
CA ILE A 170 -9.40 9.29 0.92
C ILE A 170 -10.25 9.11 2.16
N ASP A 171 -11.56 9.33 2.02
CA ASP A 171 -12.54 9.15 3.08
C ASP A 171 -13.71 8.32 2.52
N MET A 172 -13.59 7.01 2.62
CA MET A 172 -14.58 6.04 2.17
C MET A 172 -14.97 5.12 3.33
N PRO A 173 -16.13 4.44 3.27
CA PRO A 173 -16.60 3.60 4.38
C PRO A 173 -15.58 2.56 4.87
N ASP A 174 -14.80 2.00 3.96
CA ASP A 174 -13.86 0.92 4.25
C ASP A 174 -12.38 1.34 4.12
N LEU A 175 -12.09 2.62 3.80
CA LEU A 175 -10.73 3.08 3.58
C LEU A 175 -10.56 4.56 3.89
N HIS A 176 -9.74 4.86 4.91
CA HIS A 176 -9.34 6.21 5.27
C HIS A 176 -7.84 6.38 5.07
N ILE A 177 -7.44 7.35 4.24
CA ILE A 177 -6.03 7.72 4.00
C ILE A 177 -5.90 9.24 4.14
N PRO A 178 -5.00 9.75 5.00
CA PRO A 178 -4.19 9.01 5.99
C PRO A 178 -5.05 8.24 6.99
N HIS A 179 -4.48 7.17 7.56
CA HIS A 179 -5.19 6.38 8.57
C HIS A 179 -5.69 7.28 9.71
N ILE A 180 -6.98 7.18 10.03
CA ILE A 180 -7.71 8.15 10.86
C ILE A 180 -7.07 8.41 12.24
N ASP A 181 -6.47 7.41 12.85
CA ASP A 181 -5.97 7.45 14.23
C ASP A 181 -4.44 7.36 14.35
N LEU A 182 -3.71 7.44 13.22
CA LEU A 182 -2.25 7.26 13.24
C LEU A 182 -1.53 8.26 14.15
N HIS A 183 -2.03 9.50 14.23
CA HIS A 183 -1.41 10.59 14.98
C HIS A 183 -1.57 10.46 16.51
N ASN A 184 -2.39 9.52 16.99
CA ASN A 184 -2.61 9.20 18.41
C ASN A 184 -1.91 7.91 18.84
N ARG A 185 -1.21 7.22 17.91
CA ARG A 185 -0.61 5.90 18.14
C ARG A 185 0.91 5.98 18.13
N ASP A 186 1.53 5.88 19.29
CA ASP A 186 3.00 5.86 19.42
C ASP A 186 3.61 4.63 18.73
N PHE A 187 2.94 3.47 18.81
CA PHE A 187 3.36 2.23 18.16
C PHE A 187 3.31 2.29 16.62
N VAL A 188 2.71 3.35 16.05
CA VAL A 188 2.76 3.68 14.63
C VAL A 188 3.78 4.79 14.37
N LEU A 189 3.74 5.88 15.16
CA LEU A 189 4.60 7.05 14.92
C LEU A 189 6.08 6.76 15.20
N VAL A 190 6.40 5.96 16.24
CA VAL A 190 7.80 5.59 16.56
C VAL A 190 8.45 4.85 15.40
N PRO A 191 7.92 3.70 14.91
CA PRO A 191 8.52 3.01 13.78
C PRO A 191 8.45 3.82 12.47
N MET A 192 7.40 4.61 12.28
CA MET A 192 7.30 5.47 11.09
C MET A 192 8.36 6.57 11.08
N ASN A 193 8.71 7.14 12.26
CA ASN A 193 9.75 8.15 12.39
C ASN A 193 11.15 7.61 12.03
N GLN A 194 11.39 6.29 12.16
CA GLN A 194 12.65 5.66 11.76
C GLN A 194 12.84 5.70 10.23
N ILE A 195 11.77 5.50 9.45
CA ILE A 195 11.86 5.33 7.99
C ILE A 195 11.37 6.54 7.21
N ALA A 196 10.60 7.45 7.81
CA ALA A 196 10.03 8.60 7.13
C ALA A 196 9.81 9.82 8.06
N PRO A 197 10.83 10.31 8.80
CA PRO A 197 10.68 11.38 9.80
C PRO A 197 10.15 12.70 9.20
N TYR A 198 10.48 12.96 7.94
CA TYR A 198 10.12 14.21 7.25
C TYR A 198 8.85 14.09 6.40
N LEU A 199 8.21 12.92 6.34
CA LEU A 199 6.93 12.78 5.66
C LEU A 199 5.91 13.71 6.31
N ARG A 200 5.24 14.51 5.50
CA ARG A 200 4.23 15.47 5.98
C ARG A 200 2.84 14.85 5.86
N HIS A 201 2.09 14.90 6.95
CA HIS A 201 0.69 14.50 6.98
C HIS A 201 -0.15 15.49 6.18
N PRO A 202 -0.85 15.07 5.10
CA PRO A 202 -1.51 15.99 4.17
C PRO A 202 -2.64 16.81 4.80
N VAL A 203 -3.29 16.30 5.85
CA VAL A 203 -4.38 16.99 6.55
C VAL A 203 -3.85 17.85 7.70
N LEU A 204 -2.99 17.28 8.58
CA LEU A 204 -2.49 17.97 9.78
C LEU A 204 -1.34 18.93 9.47
N ASN A 205 -0.75 18.83 8.28
CA ASN A 205 0.37 19.65 7.83
C ASN A 205 1.60 19.65 8.77
N GLN A 206 1.78 18.55 9.53
CA GLN A 206 2.91 18.29 10.43
C GLN A 206 3.73 17.13 9.89
N THR A 207 5.03 17.12 10.16
CA THR A 207 5.88 15.96 9.83
C THR A 207 5.66 14.85 10.85
N ILE A 208 6.06 13.61 10.49
CA ILE A 208 5.99 12.47 11.41
C ILE A 208 6.74 12.75 12.70
N SER A 209 7.95 13.35 12.63
CA SER A 209 8.70 13.77 13.84
C SER A 209 7.89 14.74 14.69
N GLN A 210 7.27 15.75 14.09
CA GLN A 210 6.46 16.72 14.83
C GLN A 210 5.22 16.11 15.48
N LEU A 211 4.59 15.14 14.81
CA LEU A 211 3.44 14.40 15.38
C LEU A 211 3.89 13.55 16.57
N LEU A 212 5.03 12.85 16.45
CA LEU A 212 5.61 12.06 17.53
C LEU A 212 5.95 12.92 18.74
N ASP A 213 6.68 14.03 18.54
CA ASP A 213 7.04 14.96 19.62
C ASP A 213 5.78 15.50 20.33
N SER A 214 4.75 15.84 19.56
CA SER A 214 3.47 16.32 20.11
C SER A 214 2.76 15.28 20.95
N LEU A 215 2.81 14.00 20.55
CA LEU A 215 2.21 12.89 21.27
C LEU A 215 2.95 12.61 22.59
N LEU A 216 4.28 12.56 22.56
CA LEU A 216 5.11 12.30 23.75
C LEU A 216 4.96 13.40 24.81
N ASN A 217 4.96 14.68 24.40
CA ASN A 217 4.75 15.81 25.29
C ASN A 217 3.36 15.80 25.97
N LYS A 218 2.31 15.31 25.27
CA LYS A 218 0.98 15.13 25.88
C LYS A 218 0.99 14.05 26.95
N SER A 219 1.66 12.93 26.71
CA SER A 219 1.75 11.81 27.64
C SER A 219 2.48 12.21 28.94
N GLU A 220 3.55 12.99 28.85
CA GLU A 220 4.29 13.49 30.01
C GLU A 220 3.47 14.49 30.86
N ASN A 221 2.62 15.30 30.24
CA ASN A 221 1.78 16.25 30.93
C ASN A 221 0.56 15.61 31.62
N THR A 222 0.13 14.43 31.17
CA THR A 222 -0.99 13.69 31.75
C THR A 222 -0.54 12.80 32.92
N ALA A 223 0.76 12.52 33.01
CA ALA A 223 1.36 11.72 34.09
C ALA A 223 1.77 12.56 35.34
N LYS A 224 1.63 13.87 35.28
CA LYS A 224 1.82 14.82 36.40
C LYS A 224 0.51 15.20 37.02
#